data_0851caa2c6cdc0b38cb8e3f284ecacfe
#
_entry.id   0851caa2c6cdc0b38cb8e3f284ecacfe
#
_cell.length_a   1.000
_cell.length_b   1.000
_cell.length_c   1.000
_cell.angle_alpha   90.00
_cell.angle_beta   90.00
_cell.angle_gamma   90.00
#
_symmetry.space_group_name_H-M   'P 1'
#
loop_
_entity.id
_entity.type
_entity.pdbx_description
1 polymer ?
#
loop_
_entity_poly.entity_id
_entity_poly.type
_entity_poly.pdbx_seq_one_letter_code
_entity_poly.pdbx_strand_id
1 'polypeptide(L)'
;MSIRSYEARHRGPNRAIRKPRRLISGLALPTAAAAAVTLGATGAEVATSNQATTGGRQPTAGSIQTTAARATQIRDRRDKAAQVQIQVQAQAQALALSRATAAAQAARSAQRKDLAVRALAATHAAKLAARAHGWQMPIKSAPKTSGFGWRWGRLHAGEDFAAPVGTALVAMSTGTVVFAGEQSGFGNLVQIRYWDGTVSYFAHMSRISASTGQRVAPGQIVGQSGNTGHSTGPHLHLEIHPQGGAAVDPLPWLAARNIDS
;
A
#
# COMPACT_ATOMS: atom_id res chain seq x y z
N MET A 1 64.51 8.88 18.17
CA MET A 1 63.53 9.94 18.54
C MET A 1 62.15 9.49 18.17
N SER A 2 61.28 9.48 19.13
CA SER A 2 60.03 8.76 19.27
C SER A 2 58.92 9.25 18.35
N ILE A 3 58.25 8.31 17.62
CA ILE A 3 57.02 8.56 16.86
C ILE A 3 55.85 8.23 17.77
N ARG A 4 55.09 9.24 18.18
CA ARG A 4 53.84 9.04 18.95
C ARG A 4 52.68 8.84 17.99
N SER A 5 52.08 7.65 18.07
CA SER A 5 50.80 7.28 17.53
C SER A 5 49.67 8.11 18.16
N TYR A 6 48.80 8.68 17.29
CA TYR A 6 47.56 9.35 17.70
C TYR A 6 46.37 8.45 17.30
N GLU A 7 45.88 7.67 18.26
CA GLU A 7 44.60 6.94 18.15
C GLU A 7 43.47 7.88 18.59
N ALA A 8 42.62 8.29 17.66
CA ALA A 8 41.41 8.99 17.95
C ALA A 8 40.21 7.98 17.88
N ARG A 9 39.73 7.62 19.06
CA ARG A 9 38.48 6.84 19.23
C ARG A 9 37.28 7.76 19.01
N HIS A 10 36.48 7.50 17.97
CA HIS A 10 35.10 7.97 17.92
C HIS A 10 34.16 6.78 17.68
N ARG A 11 33.73 6.18 18.78
CA ARG A 11 32.51 5.33 18.77
C ARG A 11 31.29 6.24 18.78
N GLY A 12 30.61 6.36 17.63
CA GLY A 12 29.27 6.92 17.55
C GLY A 12 28.22 5.88 18.01
N PRO A 13 27.08 6.33 18.58
CA PRO A 13 26.09 5.41 19.14
C PRO A 13 25.35 4.62 18.06
N ASN A 14 25.33 3.30 18.22
CA ASN A 14 24.49 2.38 17.44
C ASN A 14 23.00 2.76 17.59
N ARG A 15 22.45 3.40 16.57
CA ARG A 15 21.00 3.54 16.40
C ARG A 15 20.43 2.19 15.99
N ALA A 16 19.88 1.45 16.96
CA ALA A 16 19.11 0.26 16.72
C ALA A 16 17.93 0.59 15.78
N ILE A 17 17.94 -0.02 14.59
CA ILE A 17 16.83 0.03 13.64
C ILE A 17 15.68 -0.76 14.29
N ARG A 18 14.69 -0.05 14.84
CA ARG A 18 13.43 -0.65 15.30
C ARG A 18 12.68 -1.19 14.09
N LYS A 19 12.63 -2.51 13.98
CA LYS A 19 11.74 -3.21 13.05
C LYS A 19 10.29 -2.80 13.37
N PRO A 20 9.46 -2.44 12.37
CA PRO A 20 8.05 -2.17 12.61
C PRO A 20 7.39 -3.46 13.10
N ARG A 21 6.80 -3.43 14.29
CA ARG A 21 5.91 -4.48 14.79
C ARG A 21 4.72 -4.57 13.83
N ARG A 22 4.61 -5.68 13.12
CA ARG A 22 3.39 -6.05 12.41
C ARG A 22 2.29 -6.22 13.48
N LEU A 23 1.40 -5.25 13.56
CA LEU A 23 0.11 -5.42 14.22
C LEU A 23 -0.68 -6.43 13.39
N ILE A 24 -0.68 -7.68 13.85
CA ILE A 24 -1.63 -8.69 13.42
C ILE A 24 -2.95 -8.25 14.07
N SER A 25 -3.75 -7.50 13.33
CA SER A 25 -5.14 -7.26 13.70
C SER A 25 -5.86 -8.59 13.56
N GLY A 26 -5.92 -9.33 14.68
CA GLY A 26 -6.80 -10.46 14.81
C GLY A 26 -8.23 -9.96 14.62
N LEU A 27 -8.89 -10.37 13.53
CA LEU A 27 -10.33 -10.30 13.39
C LEU A 27 -10.92 -11.18 14.48
N ALA A 28 -11.26 -10.57 15.62
CA ALA A 28 -12.17 -11.19 16.57
C ALA A 28 -13.54 -11.21 15.88
N LEU A 29 -13.95 -12.40 15.45
CA LEU A 29 -15.35 -12.67 15.13
C LEU A 29 -16.15 -12.42 16.40
N PRO A 30 -17.23 -11.63 16.38
CA PRO A 30 -18.13 -11.58 17.51
C PRO A 30 -18.80 -12.94 17.61
N THR A 31 -18.37 -13.75 18.58
CA THR A 31 -19.16 -14.88 19.05
C THR A 31 -20.46 -14.30 19.58
N ALA A 32 -21.54 -14.54 18.85
CA ALA A 32 -22.88 -14.30 19.33
C ALA A 32 -23.06 -15.19 20.57
N ALA A 33 -22.91 -14.61 21.77
CA ALA A 33 -23.31 -15.23 23.00
C ALA A 33 -24.84 -15.36 22.94
N ALA A 34 -25.31 -16.54 22.60
CA ALA A 34 -26.68 -16.93 22.85
C ALA A 34 -26.86 -16.93 24.37
N ALA A 35 -27.40 -15.83 24.89
CA ALA A 35 -27.86 -15.82 26.28
C ALA A 35 -29.05 -16.78 26.36
N ALA A 36 -28.79 -18.00 26.76
CA ALA A 36 -29.82 -18.91 27.19
C ALA A 36 -30.39 -18.35 28.50
N VAL A 37 -31.51 -17.66 28.39
CA VAL A 37 -32.33 -17.31 29.56
C VAL A 37 -32.98 -18.61 30.03
N THR A 38 -32.35 -19.30 30.95
CA THR A 38 -32.98 -20.36 31.73
C THR A 38 -34.00 -19.70 32.64
N LEU A 39 -35.26 -19.73 32.27
CA LEU A 39 -36.34 -19.47 33.23
C LEU A 39 -36.28 -20.58 34.26
N GLY A 40 -35.73 -20.27 35.43
CA GLY A 40 -35.88 -21.08 36.61
C GLY A 40 -37.35 -21.12 36.97
N ALA A 41 -38.00 -22.26 36.72
CA ALA A 41 -39.27 -22.57 37.32
C ALA A 41 -38.99 -22.73 38.85
N THR A 42 -39.20 -21.65 39.61
CA THR A 42 -39.31 -21.78 41.08
C THR A 42 -40.61 -22.52 41.32
N GLY A 43 -40.48 -23.83 41.48
CA GLY A 43 -41.53 -24.65 42.05
C GLY A 43 -41.80 -24.16 43.47
N ALA A 44 -42.91 -23.46 43.63
CA ALA A 44 -43.42 -23.23 44.98
C ALA A 44 -43.93 -24.59 45.44
N GLU A 45 -43.13 -25.24 46.26
CA GLU A 45 -43.62 -26.36 47.06
C GLU A 45 -44.67 -25.82 48.01
N VAL A 46 -45.95 -26.10 47.67
CA VAL A 46 -47.03 -25.93 48.60
C VAL A 46 -46.90 -27.06 49.63
N ALA A 47 -46.30 -26.74 50.78
CA ALA A 47 -46.34 -27.61 51.94
C ALA A 47 -47.83 -27.83 52.32
N THR A 48 -48.35 -28.99 52.01
CA THR A 48 -49.63 -29.45 52.51
C THR A 48 -49.44 -29.86 53.99
N SER A 49 -49.66 -28.91 54.86
CA SER A 49 -49.87 -29.24 56.26
C SER A 49 -51.22 -29.94 56.38
N ASN A 50 -51.15 -31.25 56.51
CA ASN A 50 -52.33 -32.10 56.78
C ASN A 50 -52.62 -31.98 58.31
N GLN A 51 -53.42 -31.00 58.73
CA GLN A 51 -54.12 -31.04 60.00
C GLN A 51 -55.51 -31.57 59.78
N ALA A 52 -55.70 -32.80 60.12
CA ALA A 52 -56.98 -33.41 60.22
C ALA A 52 -57.77 -32.77 61.38
N THR A 53 -58.68 -31.88 61.06
CA THR A 53 -59.80 -31.52 61.93
C THR A 53 -61.06 -32.14 61.34
N THR A 54 -61.51 -33.18 62.01
CA THR A 54 -62.80 -33.80 61.90
C THR A 54 -63.91 -32.78 62.16
N GLY A 55 -64.53 -32.32 61.07
CA GLY A 55 -65.70 -31.46 61.06
C GLY A 55 -66.40 -31.65 59.75
N GLY A 56 -67.21 -32.67 59.64
CA GLY A 56 -67.98 -33.03 58.46
C GLY A 56 -68.93 -31.92 58.03
N ARG A 57 -68.59 -31.19 57.01
CA ARG A 57 -69.50 -30.40 56.24
C ARG A 57 -69.32 -30.85 54.76
N GLN A 58 -70.25 -31.69 54.31
CA GLN A 58 -70.30 -32.10 52.91
C GLN A 58 -70.39 -30.81 52.01
N PRO A 59 -69.56 -30.66 51.00
CA PRO A 59 -69.69 -29.52 50.11
C PRO A 59 -70.96 -29.61 49.37
N THR A 60 -71.80 -28.57 49.43
CA THR A 60 -73.07 -28.48 48.71
C THR A 60 -72.76 -28.40 47.20
N ALA A 61 -73.60 -28.99 46.35
CA ALA A 61 -73.40 -29.03 44.89
C ALA A 61 -73.07 -27.63 44.25
N GLY A 62 -73.56 -26.57 44.87
CA GLY A 62 -73.27 -25.20 44.46
C GLY A 62 -71.85 -24.74 44.65
N SER A 63 -71.14 -25.26 45.73
CA SER A 63 -69.70 -24.90 45.99
C SER A 63 -68.76 -25.63 45.04
N ILE A 64 -69.11 -26.80 44.53
CA ILE A 64 -68.30 -27.56 43.57
C ILE A 64 -68.38 -26.91 42.17
N GLN A 65 -69.57 -26.42 41.79
CA GLN A 65 -69.75 -25.71 40.51
C GLN A 65 -69.05 -24.38 40.44
N THR A 66 -68.98 -23.62 41.55
CA THR A 66 -68.28 -22.36 41.61
C THR A 66 -66.73 -22.54 41.58
N THR A 67 -66.20 -23.60 42.20
CA THR A 67 -64.77 -23.94 42.15
C THR A 67 -64.36 -24.45 40.77
N ALA A 68 -65.17 -25.25 40.08
CA ALA A 68 -64.92 -25.70 38.72
C ALA A 68 -64.91 -24.52 37.72
N ALA A 69 -65.88 -23.61 37.79
CA ALA A 69 -65.93 -22.40 36.93
C ALA A 69 -64.72 -21.48 37.18
N ARG A 70 -64.30 -21.34 38.43
CA ARG A 70 -63.11 -20.54 38.78
C ARG A 70 -61.82 -21.19 38.25
N ALA A 71 -61.69 -22.49 38.28
CA ALA A 71 -60.57 -23.22 37.74
C ALA A 71 -60.45 -23.08 36.23
N THR A 72 -61.60 -23.15 35.51
CA THR A 72 -61.65 -22.92 34.07
C THR A 72 -61.25 -21.49 33.70
N GLN A 73 -61.72 -20.50 34.43
CA GLN A 73 -61.37 -19.10 34.21
C GLN A 73 -59.87 -18.83 34.44
N ILE A 74 -59.24 -19.48 35.41
CA ILE A 74 -57.78 -19.39 35.65
C ILE A 74 -57.02 -20.04 34.49
N ARG A 75 -57.45 -21.19 34.02
CA ARG A 75 -56.82 -21.81 32.81
C ARG A 75 -56.90 -20.93 31.62
N ASP A 76 -58.04 -20.40 31.26
CA ASP A 76 -58.22 -19.48 30.13
C ASP A 76 -57.33 -18.23 30.21
N ARG A 77 -57.19 -17.67 31.43
CA ARG A 77 -56.26 -16.55 31.66
C ARG A 77 -54.81 -16.93 31.46
N ARG A 78 -54.39 -18.12 31.95
CA ARG A 78 -53.03 -18.64 31.74
C ARG A 78 -52.75 -18.90 30.26
N ASP A 79 -53.67 -19.51 29.53
CA ASP A 79 -53.55 -19.82 28.11
C ASP A 79 -53.43 -18.54 27.28
N LYS A 80 -54.27 -17.53 27.56
CA LYS A 80 -54.18 -16.22 26.94
C LYS A 80 -52.85 -15.53 27.26
N ALA A 81 -52.37 -15.56 28.48
CA ALA A 81 -51.09 -14.99 28.89
C ALA A 81 -49.91 -15.69 28.18
N ALA A 82 -49.95 -17.03 28.08
CA ALA A 82 -48.95 -17.81 27.36
C ALA A 82 -48.91 -17.45 25.84
N GLN A 83 -50.10 -17.34 25.20
CA GLN A 83 -50.19 -16.90 23.80
C GLN A 83 -49.61 -15.51 23.58
N VAL A 84 -49.93 -14.55 24.44
CA VAL A 84 -49.34 -13.20 24.36
C VAL A 84 -47.83 -13.24 24.51
N GLN A 85 -47.33 -14.06 25.44
CA GLN A 85 -45.89 -14.19 25.65
C GLN A 85 -45.16 -14.79 24.45
N ILE A 86 -45.75 -15.82 23.81
CA ILE A 86 -45.22 -16.41 22.56
C ILE A 86 -45.21 -15.36 21.44
N GLN A 87 -46.26 -14.58 21.29
CA GLN A 87 -46.36 -13.56 20.26
C GLN A 87 -45.33 -12.43 20.47
N VAL A 88 -45.13 -11.98 21.70
CA VAL A 88 -44.09 -10.97 22.04
C VAL A 88 -42.69 -11.50 21.77
N GLN A 89 -42.41 -12.76 22.13
CA GLN A 89 -41.13 -13.40 21.82
C GLN A 89 -40.90 -13.55 20.31
N ALA A 90 -41.91 -13.95 19.54
CA ALA A 90 -41.80 -14.05 18.10
C ALA A 90 -41.51 -12.69 17.44
N GLN A 91 -42.21 -11.63 17.89
CA GLN A 91 -41.96 -10.27 17.42
C GLN A 91 -40.55 -9.76 17.77
N ALA A 92 -40.08 -10.04 18.99
CA ALA A 92 -38.75 -9.67 19.41
C ALA A 92 -37.67 -10.39 18.59
N GLN A 93 -37.84 -11.67 18.29
CA GLN A 93 -36.94 -12.45 17.43
C GLN A 93 -36.94 -11.92 15.99
N ALA A 94 -38.09 -11.63 15.40
CA ALA A 94 -38.23 -11.07 14.06
C ALA A 94 -37.50 -9.70 13.97
N LEU A 95 -37.67 -8.85 14.99
CA LEU A 95 -36.98 -7.56 15.06
C LEU A 95 -35.44 -7.72 15.22
N ALA A 96 -35.02 -8.67 16.02
CA ALA A 96 -33.57 -8.97 16.18
C ALA A 96 -32.95 -9.46 14.86
N LEU A 97 -33.64 -10.35 14.13
CA LEU A 97 -33.21 -10.84 12.80
C LEU A 97 -33.14 -9.70 11.78
N SER A 98 -34.14 -8.84 11.73
CA SER A 98 -34.16 -7.71 10.80
C SER A 98 -33.03 -6.73 11.07
N ARG A 99 -32.73 -6.45 12.34
CA ARG A 99 -31.57 -5.62 12.74
C ARG A 99 -30.23 -6.27 12.38
N ALA A 100 -30.09 -7.56 12.60
CA ALA A 100 -28.89 -8.30 12.26
C ALA A 100 -28.64 -8.33 10.74
N THR A 101 -29.68 -8.54 9.94
CA THR A 101 -29.57 -8.51 8.47
C THR A 101 -29.21 -7.12 7.95
N ALA A 102 -29.85 -6.07 8.49
CA ALA A 102 -29.52 -4.68 8.13
C ALA A 102 -28.06 -4.33 8.50
N ALA A 103 -27.61 -4.71 9.69
CA ALA A 103 -26.22 -4.52 10.11
C ALA A 103 -25.22 -5.26 9.21
N ALA A 104 -25.50 -6.50 8.84
CA ALA A 104 -24.68 -7.28 7.94
C ALA A 104 -24.61 -6.66 6.52
N GLN A 105 -25.72 -6.15 6.00
CA GLN A 105 -25.75 -5.44 4.73
C GLN A 105 -24.95 -4.13 4.79
N ALA A 106 -25.08 -3.35 5.85
CA ALA A 106 -24.31 -2.14 6.06
C ALA A 106 -22.80 -2.42 6.13
N ALA A 107 -22.41 -3.46 6.88
CA ALA A 107 -21.01 -3.89 6.97
C ALA A 107 -20.43 -4.30 5.61
N ARG A 108 -21.18 -5.10 4.82
CA ARG A 108 -20.77 -5.50 3.47
C ARG A 108 -20.64 -4.31 2.53
N SER A 109 -21.55 -3.33 2.61
CA SER A 109 -21.48 -2.13 1.78
C SER A 109 -20.29 -1.25 2.15
N ALA A 110 -19.99 -1.10 3.44
CA ALA A 110 -18.80 -0.39 3.92
C ALA A 110 -17.50 -1.07 3.47
N GLN A 111 -17.43 -2.38 3.57
CA GLN A 111 -16.28 -3.16 3.11
C GLN A 111 -16.06 -3.03 1.60
N ARG A 112 -17.12 -3.07 0.78
CA ARG A 112 -17.02 -2.85 -0.67
C ARG A 112 -16.49 -1.46 -1.00
N LYS A 113 -16.96 -0.42 -0.30
CA LYS A 113 -16.46 0.96 -0.48
C LYS A 113 -14.98 1.08 -0.13
N ASP A 114 -14.54 0.50 1.00
CA ASP A 114 -13.14 0.51 1.41
C ASP A 114 -12.24 -0.21 0.39
N LEU A 115 -12.65 -1.39 -0.09
CA LEU A 115 -11.93 -2.11 -1.15
C LEU A 115 -11.83 -1.30 -2.44
N ALA A 116 -12.90 -0.62 -2.86
CA ALA A 116 -12.89 0.22 -4.05
C ALA A 116 -11.92 1.42 -3.91
N VAL A 117 -11.91 2.08 -2.76
CA VAL A 117 -10.97 3.18 -2.47
C VAL A 117 -9.53 2.68 -2.49
N ARG A 118 -9.24 1.54 -1.88
CA ARG A 118 -7.89 0.93 -1.89
C ARG A 118 -7.45 0.53 -3.30
N ALA A 119 -8.35 -0.05 -4.10
CA ALA A 119 -8.05 -0.41 -5.48
C ALA A 119 -7.73 0.83 -6.33
N LEU A 120 -8.51 1.91 -6.19
CA LEU A 120 -8.25 3.17 -6.89
C LEU A 120 -6.91 3.79 -6.46
N ALA A 121 -6.60 3.79 -5.17
CA ALA A 121 -5.32 4.28 -4.67
C ALA A 121 -4.14 3.44 -5.19
N ALA A 122 -4.28 2.11 -5.25
CA ALA A 122 -3.26 1.21 -5.80
C ALA A 122 -3.02 1.45 -7.29
N THR A 123 -4.09 1.61 -8.10
CA THR A 123 -3.95 1.91 -9.53
C THR A 123 -3.30 3.27 -9.77
N HIS A 124 -3.64 4.28 -8.98
CA HIS A 124 -3.01 5.59 -9.05
C HIS A 124 -1.51 5.53 -8.68
N ALA A 125 -1.17 4.84 -7.60
CA ALA A 125 0.22 4.63 -7.19
C ALA A 125 1.03 3.86 -8.25
N ALA A 126 0.46 2.81 -8.85
CA ALA A 126 1.08 2.07 -9.94
C ALA A 126 1.33 2.95 -11.19
N LYS A 127 0.36 3.81 -11.55
CA LYS A 127 0.51 4.77 -12.66
C LYS A 127 1.60 5.81 -12.40
N LEU A 128 1.71 6.31 -11.16
CA LEU A 128 2.79 7.22 -10.77
C LEU A 128 4.15 6.52 -10.80
N ALA A 129 4.24 5.29 -10.29
CA ALA A 129 5.46 4.49 -10.34
C ALA A 129 5.89 4.19 -11.78
N ALA A 130 4.96 3.82 -12.66
CA ALA A 130 5.24 3.58 -14.07
C ALA A 130 5.77 4.84 -14.78
N ARG A 131 5.21 6.02 -14.48
CA ARG A 131 5.71 7.29 -15.01
C ARG A 131 7.11 7.63 -14.48
N ALA A 132 7.37 7.38 -13.20
CA ALA A 132 8.67 7.63 -12.58
C ALA A 132 9.77 6.71 -13.14
N HIS A 133 9.43 5.49 -13.54
CA HIS A 133 10.37 4.52 -14.11
C HIS A 133 10.36 4.49 -15.65
N GLY A 134 9.59 5.37 -16.28
CA GLY A 134 9.61 5.53 -17.73
C GLY A 134 10.98 5.99 -18.22
N TRP A 135 11.36 5.53 -19.42
CA TRP A 135 12.58 5.92 -20.09
C TRP A 135 12.27 6.82 -21.30
N GLN A 136 13.18 7.71 -21.62
CA GLN A 136 13.08 8.61 -22.79
C GLN A 136 14.46 8.97 -23.32
N MET A 137 14.51 9.49 -24.56
CA MET A 137 15.74 10.03 -25.12
C MET A 137 16.25 11.23 -24.31
N PRO A 138 17.58 11.32 -24.09
CA PRO A 138 18.20 12.46 -23.39
C PRO A 138 18.20 13.76 -24.19
N ILE A 139 18.03 13.65 -25.50
CA ILE A 139 18.00 14.77 -26.44
C ILE A 139 16.90 14.54 -27.47
N LYS A 140 16.21 15.58 -27.90
CA LYS A 140 15.12 15.49 -28.89
C LYS A 140 15.65 15.69 -30.30
N SER A 141 15.21 14.83 -31.23
CA SER A 141 15.38 15.01 -32.70
C SER A 141 16.82 15.28 -33.13
N ALA A 142 17.78 14.61 -32.51
CA ALA A 142 19.20 14.74 -32.84
C ALA A 142 19.65 13.56 -33.74
N PRO A 143 20.19 13.79 -34.92
CA PRO A 143 20.67 12.71 -35.79
C PRO A 143 21.93 12.06 -35.20
N LYS A 144 22.04 10.76 -35.38
CA LYS A 144 23.23 9.98 -35.02
C LYS A 144 24.37 10.29 -35.97
N THR A 145 25.56 10.52 -35.46
CA THR A 145 26.74 10.86 -36.26
C THR A 145 27.89 9.89 -36.09
N SER A 146 28.02 9.23 -34.93
CA SER A 146 29.11 8.32 -34.67
C SER A 146 28.70 7.26 -33.66
N GLY A 147 28.81 5.97 -34.04
CA GLY A 147 28.35 4.83 -33.24
C GLY A 147 29.38 4.31 -32.27
N PHE A 148 28.90 3.46 -31.32
CA PHE A 148 29.73 2.67 -30.41
C PHE A 148 30.62 1.71 -31.19
N GLY A 149 31.88 1.54 -30.79
CA GLY A 149 32.79 0.51 -31.34
C GLY A 149 34.23 0.93 -31.45
N TRP A 150 35.08 -0.04 -31.82
CA TRP A 150 36.51 0.16 -32.00
C TRP A 150 36.81 0.93 -33.31
N ARG A 151 37.62 1.96 -33.19
CA ARG A 151 38.08 2.76 -34.35
C ARG A 151 39.47 3.33 -34.07
N TRP A 152 40.36 3.26 -35.07
CA TRP A 152 41.76 3.76 -34.96
C TRP A 152 42.49 3.31 -33.69
N GLY A 153 42.29 2.04 -33.26
CA GLY A 153 42.92 1.48 -32.05
C GLY A 153 42.33 1.95 -30.74
N ARG A 154 41.21 2.67 -30.74
CA ARG A 154 40.52 3.17 -29.54
C ARG A 154 39.03 2.82 -29.56
N LEU A 155 38.49 2.45 -28.40
CA LEU A 155 37.07 2.25 -28.23
C LEU A 155 36.35 3.59 -28.15
N HIS A 156 35.36 3.82 -29.02
CA HIS A 156 34.33 4.82 -28.82
C HIS A 156 33.24 4.20 -27.95
N ALA A 157 33.16 4.61 -26.70
CA ALA A 157 32.35 3.94 -25.66
C ALA A 157 30.89 4.42 -25.63
N GLY A 158 30.45 5.19 -26.64
CA GLY A 158 29.11 5.78 -26.66
C GLY A 158 28.56 5.94 -28.07
N GLU A 159 27.43 6.63 -28.11
CA GLU A 159 26.75 7.07 -29.33
C GLU A 159 26.76 8.60 -29.37
N ASP A 160 27.13 9.18 -30.52
CA ASP A 160 27.16 10.62 -30.71
C ASP A 160 25.89 11.09 -31.45
N PHE A 161 25.22 12.09 -30.89
CA PHE A 161 24.05 12.73 -31.43
C PHE A 161 24.37 14.20 -31.76
N ALA A 162 24.38 14.55 -33.04
CA ALA A 162 24.65 15.91 -33.49
C ALA A 162 23.57 16.86 -32.94
N ALA A 163 24.01 17.94 -32.34
CA ALA A 163 23.10 18.94 -31.78
C ALA A 163 23.79 20.29 -31.68
N PRO A 164 23.12 21.40 -32.02
CA PRO A 164 23.63 22.74 -31.80
C PRO A 164 24.04 22.94 -30.31
N VAL A 165 25.07 23.75 -30.10
CA VAL A 165 25.45 24.16 -28.73
C VAL A 165 24.24 24.81 -28.05
N GLY A 166 23.96 24.41 -26.82
CA GLY A 166 22.82 24.93 -26.05
C GLY A 166 21.54 24.11 -26.15
N THR A 167 21.50 23.00 -26.94
CA THR A 167 20.35 22.11 -26.95
C THR A 167 20.15 21.46 -25.61
N ALA A 168 18.92 21.51 -25.09
CA ALA A 168 18.61 20.94 -23.75
C ALA A 168 18.86 19.43 -23.69
N LEU A 169 19.59 18.99 -22.66
CA LEU A 169 19.80 17.59 -22.30
C LEU A 169 19.00 17.26 -21.06
N VAL A 170 18.29 16.13 -21.10
CA VAL A 170 17.36 15.73 -20.04
C VAL A 170 17.71 14.36 -19.45
N ALA A 171 17.39 14.16 -18.20
CA ALA A 171 17.50 12.85 -17.55
C ALA A 171 16.58 11.84 -18.26
N MET A 172 17.12 10.66 -18.58
CA MET A 172 16.42 9.63 -19.33
C MET A 172 15.33 8.93 -18.50
N SER A 173 15.51 8.88 -17.17
CA SER A 173 14.58 8.26 -16.22
C SER A 173 14.78 8.87 -14.83
N THR A 174 14.05 8.35 -13.82
CA THR A 174 14.30 8.72 -12.42
C THR A 174 15.66 8.21 -11.97
N GLY A 175 16.47 9.09 -11.40
CA GLY A 175 17.82 8.75 -10.96
C GLY A 175 18.41 9.75 -9.98
N THR A 176 19.71 9.58 -9.73
CA THR A 176 20.52 10.50 -8.94
C THR A 176 21.78 10.84 -9.73
N VAL A 177 22.11 12.10 -9.80
CA VAL A 177 23.37 12.57 -10.39
C VAL A 177 24.52 12.10 -9.51
N VAL A 178 25.40 11.26 -10.04
CA VAL A 178 26.55 10.74 -9.32
C VAL A 178 27.83 11.53 -9.59
N PHE A 179 27.86 12.28 -10.71
CA PHE A 179 28.92 13.21 -11.06
C PHE A 179 28.37 14.37 -11.89
N ALA A 180 28.85 15.57 -11.63
CA ALA A 180 28.56 16.76 -12.42
C ALA A 180 29.77 17.70 -12.34
N GLY A 181 30.53 17.85 -13.45
CA GLY A 181 31.76 18.61 -13.48
C GLY A 181 32.57 18.40 -14.74
N GLU A 182 33.77 18.95 -14.78
CA GLU A 182 34.71 18.74 -15.88
C GLU A 182 35.52 17.45 -15.65
N GLN A 183 35.68 16.64 -16.71
CA GLN A 183 36.52 15.45 -16.70
C GLN A 183 37.35 15.37 -17.99
N SER A 184 38.65 15.03 -17.85
CA SER A 184 39.55 14.90 -18.99
C SER A 184 38.99 13.99 -20.09
N GLY A 185 39.03 14.43 -21.33
CA GLY A 185 38.48 13.77 -22.51
C GLY A 185 36.99 14.08 -22.70
N PHE A 186 36.16 14.01 -21.68
CA PHE A 186 34.70 14.24 -21.76
C PHE A 186 34.31 15.72 -21.73
N GLY A 187 35.22 16.62 -21.29
CA GLY A 187 34.87 18.01 -21.02
C GLY A 187 33.86 18.11 -19.87
N ASN A 188 32.86 18.95 -20.03
CA ASN A 188 31.75 19.02 -19.06
C ASN A 188 30.91 17.76 -19.17
N LEU A 189 30.79 17.03 -18.05
CA LEU A 189 30.16 15.71 -17.94
C LEU A 189 29.13 15.70 -16.83
N VAL A 190 27.97 15.08 -17.11
CA VAL A 190 27.00 14.66 -16.10
C VAL A 190 26.83 13.14 -16.15
N GLN A 191 26.97 12.48 -15.01
CA GLN A 191 26.69 11.04 -14.87
C GLN A 191 25.46 10.87 -14.00
N ILE A 192 24.49 10.06 -14.45
CA ILE A 192 23.24 9.81 -13.74
C ILE A 192 23.08 8.32 -13.51
N ARG A 193 22.97 7.92 -12.24
CA ARG A 193 22.60 6.54 -11.85
C ARG A 193 21.10 6.47 -11.74
N TYR A 194 20.48 5.62 -12.55
CA TYR A 194 19.04 5.42 -12.58
C TYR A 194 18.58 4.35 -11.58
N TRP A 195 17.27 4.23 -11.43
CA TRP A 195 16.60 3.32 -10.50
C TRP A 195 16.94 1.84 -10.72
N ASP A 196 17.28 1.43 -11.97
CA ASP A 196 17.69 0.07 -12.33
C ASP A 196 19.21 -0.18 -12.16
N GLY A 197 19.96 0.78 -11.63
CA GLY A 197 21.41 0.72 -11.45
C GLY A 197 22.24 1.14 -12.66
N THR A 198 21.63 1.34 -13.84
CA THR A 198 22.32 1.85 -15.04
C THR A 198 22.86 3.25 -14.77
N VAL A 199 24.05 3.53 -15.27
CA VAL A 199 24.63 4.89 -15.29
C VAL A 199 24.74 5.38 -16.72
N SER A 200 24.23 6.57 -17.01
CA SER A 200 24.49 7.27 -18.28
C SER A 200 25.52 8.37 -18.09
N TYR A 201 26.32 8.61 -19.13
CA TYR A 201 27.24 9.72 -19.25
C TYR A 201 26.75 10.66 -20.34
N PHE A 202 26.66 11.96 -20.03
CA PHE A 202 26.35 13.04 -20.96
C PHE A 202 27.57 13.93 -21.04
N ALA A 203 28.34 13.80 -22.12
CA ALA A 203 29.59 14.49 -22.26
C ALA A 203 29.54 15.64 -23.28
N HIS A 204 30.66 16.37 -23.37
CA HIS A 204 30.90 17.51 -24.23
C HIS A 204 29.94 18.67 -24.03
N MET A 205 29.31 18.77 -22.86
CA MET A 205 28.28 19.75 -22.54
C MET A 205 28.87 21.19 -22.55
N SER A 206 28.06 22.15 -23.01
CA SER A 206 28.37 23.58 -22.90
C SER A 206 28.06 24.11 -21.50
N ARG A 207 27.02 23.55 -20.86
CA ARG A 207 26.55 23.96 -19.54
C ARG A 207 26.02 22.77 -18.75
N ILE A 208 26.42 22.68 -17.50
CA ILE A 208 25.87 21.77 -16.50
C ILE A 208 24.81 22.53 -15.69
N SER A 209 23.60 21.98 -15.53
CA SER A 209 22.51 22.57 -14.75
C SER A 209 22.12 21.70 -13.53
N ALA A 210 22.74 20.53 -13.38
CA ALA A 210 22.51 19.61 -12.28
C ALA A 210 23.73 19.57 -11.35
N SER A 211 23.52 19.17 -10.11
CA SER A 211 24.60 19.03 -9.11
C SER A 211 24.72 17.57 -8.67
N THR A 212 25.94 17.14 -8.31
CA THR A 212 26.19 15.81 -7.72
C THR A 212 25.32 15.62 -6.48
N GLY A 213 24.66 14.45 -6.36
CA GLY A 213 23.70 14.12 -5.31
C GLY A 213 22.26 14.55 -5.62
N GLN A 214 22.03 15.34 -6.67
CA GLN A 214 20.68 15.76 -7.05
C GLN A 214 19.85 14.58 -7.56
N ARG A 215 18.62 14.45 -7.07
CA ARG A 215 17.61 13.54 -7.64
C ARG A 215 16.99 14.18 -8.88
N VAL A 216 16.80 13.39 -9.91
CA VAL A 216 16.21 13.81 -11.18
C VAL A 216 15.03 12.93 -11.57
N ALA A 217 14.04 13.54 -12.22
CA ALA A 217 12.89 12.86 -12.80
C ALA A 217 13.08 12.70 -14.32
N PRO A 218 12.35 11.78 -14.99
CA PRO A 218 12.35 11.68 -16.44
C PRO A 218 12.04 13.04 -17.07
N GLY A 219 12.84 13.48 -18.04
CA GLY A 219 12.64 14.76 -18.73
C GLY A 219 13.15 16.00 -18.00
N GLN A 220 13.68 15.87 -16.81
CA GLN A 220 14.28 16.99 -16.10
C GLN A 220 15.56 17.43 -16.78
N ILE A 221 15.70 18.73 -17.08
CA ILE A 221 16.90 19.30 -17.69
C ILE A 221 18.07 19.14 -16.73
N VAL A 222 19.20 18.59 -17.24
CA VAL A 222 20.46 18.38 -16.51
C VAL A 222 21.59 19.22 -17.06
N GLY A 223 21.41 19.81 -18.26
CA GLY A 223 22.35 20.71 -18.88
C GLY A 223 22.08 20.93 -20.36
N GLN A 224 23.10 21.31 -21.11
CA GLN A 224 22.99 21.65 -22.52
C GLN A 224 24.13 21.03 -23.32
N SER A 225 23.86 20.56 -24.55
CA SER A 225 24.87 20.08 -25.49
C SER A 225 25.93 21.13 -25.78
N GLY A 226 27.09 20.69 -26.17
CA GLY A 226 28.21 21.59 -26.43
C GLY A 226 29.31 20.97 -27.32
N ASN A 227 30.54 21.43 -27.10
CA ASN A 227 31.73 21.00 -27.83
C ASN A 227 32.97 21.11 -26.91
N THR A 228 32.83 20.80 -25.63
CA THR A 228 33.92 20.85 -24.65
C THR A 228 34.68 19.53 -24.60
N GLY A 229 35.92 19.56 -24.09
CA GLY A 229 36.77 18.38 -24.01
C GLY A 229 37.30 17.91 -25.36
N HIS A 230 37.44 16.57 -25.54
CA HIS A 230 37.95 15.98 -26.78
C HIS A 230 36.80 15.73 -27.78
N SER A 231 36.38 16.78 -28.46
CA SER A 231 35.24 16.77 -29.42
C SER A 231 35.63 17.45 -30.73
N THR A 232 35.08 16.97 -31.84
CA THR A 232 35.32 17.51 -33.20
C THR A 232 34.24 18.45 -33.68
N GLY A 233 33.14 18.58 -32.97
CA GLY A 233 32.01 19.44 -33.32
C GLY A 233 30.88 19.33 -32.28
N PRO A 234 29.87 20.23 -32.33
CA PRO A 234 28.76 20.24 -31.37
C PRO A 234 27.92 18.96 -31.42
N HIS A 235 27.88 18.21 -30.31
CA HIS A 235 27.09 16.98 -30.20
C HIS A 235 26.86 16.62 -28.70
N LEU A 236 25.97 15.65 -28.45
CA LEU A 236 25.91 14.89 -27.22
C LEU A 236 26.66 13.56 -27.45
N HIS A 237 27.67 13.27 -26.66
CA HIS A 237 28.22 11.94 -26.52
C HIS A 237 27.51 11.24 -25.36
N LEU A 238 26.78 10.14 -25.68
CA LEU A 238 25.99 9.35 -24.73
C LEU A 238 26.65 8.00 -24.48
N GLU A 239 27.06 7.71 -23.26
CA GLU A 239 27.44 6.35 -22.84
C GLU A 239 26.38 5.73 -21.93
N ILE A 240 26.22 4.41 -22.03
CA ILE A 240 25.35 3.60 -21.18
C ILE A 240 26.18 2.54 -20.47
N HIS A 241 26.13 2.54 -19.15
CA HIS A 241 26.86 1.64 -18.27
C HIS A 241 25.88 0.84 -17.40
N PRO A 242 25.45 -0.37 -17.81
CA PRO A 242 24.57 -1.22 -16.99
C PRO A 242 25.22 -1.52 -15.64
N GLN A 243 24.48 -1.32 -14.56
CA GLN A 243 24.97 -1.47 -13.17
C GLN A 243 26.23 -0.67 -12.82
N GLY A 244 26.55 0.36 -13.63
CA GLY A 244 27.80 1.14 -13.49
C GLY A 244 29.05 0.38 -13.93
N GLY A 245 28.91 -0.69 -14.70
CA GLY A 245 30.00 -1.50 -15.27
C GLY A 245 30.61 -0.91 -16.54
N ALA A 246 31.10 -1.75 -17.43
CA ALA A 246 31.64 -1.34 -18.74
C ALA A 246 30.53 -0.71 -19.61
N ALA A 247 30.92 0.23 -20.48
CA ALA A 247 30.03 0.81 -21.47
C ALA A 247 29.53 -0.27 -22.45
N VAL A 248 28.27 -0.17 -22.83
CA VAL A 248 27.64 -1.00 -23.87
C VAL A 248 27.15 -0.12 -25.02
N ASP A 249 26.92 -0.73 -26.19
CA ASP A 249 26.28 -0.04 -27.30
C ASP A 249 24.93 0.56 -26.86
N PRO A 250 24.78 1.91 -26.92
CA PRO A 250 23.55 2.56 -26.51
C PRO A 250 22.33 2.20 -27.36
N LEU A 251 22.47 1.92 -28.66
CA LEU A 251 21.32 1.72 -29.54
C LEU A 251 20.50 0.46 -29.20
N PRO A 252 21.08 -0.75 -29.07
CA PRO A 252 20.32 -1.91 -28.60
C PRO A 252 19.75 -1.73 -27.20
N TRP A 253 20.47 -1.01 -26.32
CA TRP A 253 19.99 -0.74 -24.97
C TRP A 253 18.76 0.17 -24.96
N LEU A 254 18.74 1.22 -25.81
CA LEU A 254 17.60 2.13 -26.01
C LEU A 254 16.40 1.38 -26.61
N ALA A 255 16.64 0.62 -27.69
CA ALA A 255 15.59 -0.14 -28.36
C ALA A 255 14.90 -1.16 -27.42
N ALA A 256 15.65 -1.83 -26.54
CA ALA A 256 15.10 -2.74 -25.54
C ALA A 256 14.18 -2.06 -24.53
N ARG A 257 14.18 -0.73 -24.45
CA ARG A 257 13.33 0.10 -23.58
C ARG A 257 12.25 0.86 -24.34
N ASN A 258 12.03 0.53 -25.63
CA ASN A 258 11.12 1.22 -26.56
C ASN A 258 11.42 2.72 -26.67
N ILE A 259 12.70 3.07 -26.71
CA ILE A 259 13.16 4.45 -26.94
C ILE A 259 13.69 4.51 -28.37
N ASP A 260 12.98 5.21 -29.22
CA ASP A 260 13.40 5.46 -30.60
C ASP A 260 14.45 6.58 -30.61
N SER A 261 15.57 6.34 -31.34
CA SER A 261 16.73 7.23 -31.42
C SER A 261 16.82 7.88 -32.80
#